data_7b0f0a351be825890f297afc14437d60
#
_entry.id   7b0f0a351be825890f297afc14437d60
#
_cell.length_a   1.000
_cell.length_b   1.000
_cell.length_c   1.000
_cell.angle_alpha   90.00
_cell.angle_beta   90.00
_cell.angle_gamma   90.00
#
_symmetry.space_group_name_H-M   'P 1'
#
loop_
_entity.id
_entity.type
_entity.pdbx_description
1 polymer ?
#
loop_
_entity_poly.entity_id
_entity_poly.type
_entity_poly.pdbx_seq_one_letter_code
_entity_poly.pdbx_strand_id
1 'polypeptide(L)'
;ALFGSAFWLLLGMLLLINLAAASQDVATDGLAVRLLPERWRGLGNSLQVGGYKVGMLASGSGLLLVIGGLGWNLSIGLLALALVVLTLPILLFPEKRLLPQHIEQAEPAGPGLLWRHYQGLLAQPGMLAWLAVVLTFKLGDALGSPMIKPMLVDQGWDTSALGQLTLISSLAGIGGALLGGLLYARIGALR
;
A
#
# COMPACT_ATOMS: atom_id res chain seq x y z
N ALA A 1 -21.86 22.65 -19.13
CA ALA A 1 -20.64 21.88 -18.83
C ALA A 1 -20.94 20.97 -17.64
N LEU A 2 -20.88 19.64 -17.86
CA LEU A 2 -21.19 18.65 -16.80
C LEU A 2 -20.17 18.64 -15.66
N PHE A 3 -18.98 19.20 -15.86
CA PHE A 3 -17.92 19.23 -14.87
C PHE A 3 -17.32 20.64 -14.81
N GLY A 4 -17.42 21.29 -13.64
CA GLY A 4 -16.78 22.59 -13.37
C GLY A 4 -15.27 22.45 -13.17
N SER A 5 -14.55 23.59 -13.13
CA SER A 5 -13.10 23.63 -12.88
C SER A 5 -12.70 22.93 -11.56
N ALA A 6 -13.55 22.99 -10.54
CA ALA A 6 -13.33 22.30 -9.26
C ALA A 6 -13.26 20.77 -9.40
N PHE A 7 -13.99 20.17 -10.32
CA PHE A 7 -13.91 18.72 -10.57
C PHE A 7 -12.56 18.31 -11.13
N TRP A 8 -12.05 19.05 -12.12
CA TRP A 8 -10.74 18.77 -12.72
C TRP A 8 -9.59 18.99 -11.75
N LEU A 9 -9.72 20.01 -10.88
CA LEU A 9 -8.76 20.24 -9.82
C LEU A 9 -8.74 19.07 -8.82
N LEU A 10 -9.91 18.62 -8.37
CA LEU A 10 -10.03 17.48 -7.48
C LEU A 10 -9.42 16.21 -8.10
N LEU A 11 -9.75 15.93 -9.37
CA LEU A 11 -9.21 14.78 -10.08
C LEU A 11 -7.68 14.86 -10.20
N GLY A 12 -7.15 16.04 -10.52
CA GLY A 12 -5.70 16.27 -10.58
C GLY A 12 -5.02 16.06 -9.22
N MET A 13 -5.60 16.56 -8.13
CA MET A 13 -5.10 16.34 -6.78
C MET A 13 -5.13 14.86 -6.39
N LEU A 14 -6.22 14.15 -6.67
CA LEU A 14 -6.31 12.72 -6.41
C LEU A 14 -5.27 11.93 -7.22
N LEU A 15 -5.03 12.30 -8.47
CA LEU A 15 -4.00 11.68 -9.30
C LEU A 15 -2.61 11.88 -8.71
N LEU A 16 -2.29 13.10 -8.26
CA LEU A 16 -1.00 13.42 -7.63
C LEU A 16 -0.80 12.64 -6.33
N ILE A 17 -1.82 12.56 -5.48
CA ILE A 17 -1.77 11.79 -4.23
C ILE A 17 -1.54 10.31 -4.52
N ASN A 18 -2.26 9.73 -5.48
CA ASN A 18 -2.08 8.33 -5.85
C ASN A 18 -0.70 8.06 -6.46
N LEU A 19 -0.17 8.98 -7.28
CA LEU A 19 1.18 8.86 -7.84
C LEU A 19 2.24 8.92 -6.74
N ALA A 20 2.11 9.84 -5.78
CA ALA A 20 3.01 9.94 -4.63
C ALA A 20 2.94 8.66 -3.77
N ALA A 21 1.75 8.17 -3.48
CA ALA A 21 1.56 6.92 -2.72
C ALA A 21 2.19 5.71 -3.44
N ALA A 22 1.94 5.55 -4.74
CA ALA A 22 2.55 4.49 -5.53
C ALA A 22 4.09 4.58 -5.56
N SER A 23 4.63 5.81 -5.64
CA SER A 23 6.09 6.03 -5.59
C SER A 23 6.67 5.65 -4.23
N GLN A 24 5.96 5.97 -3.15
CA GLN A 24 6.33 5.58 -1.79
C GLN A 24 6.33 4.06 -1.62
N ASP A 25 5.30 3.37 -2.12
CA ASP A 25 5.21 1.91 -2.06
C ASP A 25 6.40 1.24 -2.75
N VAL A 26 6.71 1.67 -3.98
CA VAL A 26 7.87 1.16 -4.73
C VAL A 26 9.20 1.40 -3.98
N ALA A 27 9.38 2.58 -3.39
CA ALA A 27 10.58 2.90 -2.61
C ALA A 27 10.68 2.03 -1.35
N THR A 28 9.58 1.83 -0.65
CA THR A 28 9.52 1.00 0.58
C THR A 28 9.80 -0.46 0.26
N ASP A 29 9.18 -1.00 -0.80
CA ASP A 29 9.42 -2.36 -1.27
C ASP A 29 10.87 -2.57 -1.70
N GLY A 30 11.42 -1.62 -2.45
CA GLY A 30 12.82 -1.64 -2.87
C GLY A 30 13.79 -1.62 -1.69
N LEU A 31 13.50 -0.82 -0.66
CA LEU A 31 14.29 -0.76 0.56
C LEU A 31 14.20 -2.08 1.36
N ALA A 32 13.01 -2.63 1.49
CA ALA A 32 12.78 -3.91 2.18
C ALA A 32 13.57 -5.06 1.51
N VAL A 33 13.57 -5.13 0.17
CA VAL A 33 14.33 -6.14 -0.58
C VAL A 33 15.85 -5.99 -0.38
N ARG A 34 16.35 -4.75 -0.24
CA ARG A 34 17.77 -4.45 -0.06
C ARG A 34 18.27 -4.69 1.36
N LEU A 35 17.46 -4.35 2.38
CA LEU A 35 17.84 -4.42 3.77
C LEU A 35 17.56 -5.77 4.42
N LEU A 36 16.48 -6.46 4.00
CA LEU A 36 16.04 -7.69 4.64
C LEU A 36 16.66 -8.93 3.97
N PRO A 37 17.28 -9.83 4.76
CA PRO A 37 17.62 -11.16 4.28
C PRO A 37 16.39 -11.87 3.70
N GLU A 38 16.59 -12.72 2.72
CA GLU A 38 15.51 -13.40 1.98
C GLU A 38 14.47 -14.06 2.91
N ARG A 39 14.93 -14.74 3.95
CA ARG A 39 14.06 -15.39 4.95
C ARG A 39 13.10 -14.44 5.69
N TRP A 40 13.45 -13.15 5.80
CA TRP A 40 12.67 -12.14 6.53
C TRP A 40 11.80 -11.26 5.62
N ARG A 41 11.96 -11.34 4.30
CA ARG A 41 11.18 -10.52 3.35
C ARG A 41 9.69 -10.79 3.46
N GLY A 42 9.28 -12.06 3.65
CA GLY A 42 7.89 -12.41 3.88
C GLY A 42 7.30 -11.76 5.12
N LEU A 43 8.04 -11.77 6.24
CA LEU A 43 7.61 -11.09 7.46
C LEU A 43 7.59 -9.56 7.30
N GLY A 44 8.57 -8.98 6.62
CA GLY A 44 8.60 -7.54 6.28
C GLY A 44 7.36 -7.12 5.52
N ASN A 45 7.01 -7.86 4.46
CA ASN A 45 5.79 -7.62 3.69
C ASN A 45 4.52 -7.78 4.55
N SER A 46 4.48 -8.75 5.46
CA SER A 46 3.34 -8.94 6.36
C SER A 46 3.16 -7.77 7.32
N LEU A 47 4.26 -7.20 7.83
CA LEU A 47 4.22 -6.00 8.68
C LEU A 47 3.75 -4.77 7.90
N GLN A 48 4.18 -4.64 6.64
CA GLN A 48 3.72 -3.57 5.74
C GLN A 48 2.22 -3.66 5.48
N VAL A 49 1.71 -4.85 5.14
CA VAL A 49 0.26 -5.10 4.96
C VAL A 49 -0.51 -4.84 6.27
N GLY A 50 0.03 -5.27 7.40
CA GLY A 50 -0.55 -4.99 8.73
C GLY A 50 -0.62 -3.49 9.02
N GLY A 51 0.47 -2.77 8.80
CA GLY A 51 0.54 -1.31 8.96
C GLY A 51 -0.46 -0.57 8.05
N TYR A 52 -0.55 -0.97 6.78
CA TYR A 52 -1.55 -0.46 5.85
C TYR A 52 -2.99 -0.64 6.38
N LYS A 53 -3.33 -1.84 6.87
CA LYS A 53 -4.65 -2.13 7.44
C LYS A 53 -4.96 -1.29 8.68
N VAL A 54 -3.98 -1.13 9.57
CA VAL A 54 -4.10 -0.27 10.75
C VAL A 54 -4.31 1.19 10.33
N GLY A 55 -3.51 1.69 9.39
CA GLY A 55 -3.67 3.04 8.82
C GLY A 55 -5.05 3.26 8.20
N MET A 56 -5.55 2.30 7.44
CA MET A 56 -6.87 2.34 6.83
C MET A 56 -8.01 2.39 7.88
N LEU A 57 -7.89 1.62 8.97
CA LEU A 57 -8.85 1.67 10.07
C LEU A 57 -8.79 3.00 10.83
N ALA A 58 -7.59 3.50 11.11
CA ALA A 58 -7.39 4.75 11.83
C ALA A 58 -7.88 5.97 11.02
N SER A 59 -7.52 6.06 9.72
CA SER A 59 -7.91 7.18 8.85
C SER A 59 -9.36 7.09 8.35
N GLY A 60 -9.93 5.88 8.28
CA GLY A 60 -11.33 5.68 7.93
C GLY A 60 -12.25 5.78 9.15
N SER A 61 -12.47 4.64 9.81
CA SER A 61 -13.42 4.55 10.93
C SER A 61 -13.00 5.38 12.14
N GLY A 62 -11.70 5.39 12.45
CA GLY A 62 -11.16 6.18 13.58
C GLY A 62 -11.37 7.67 13.39
N LEU A 63 -11.09 8.19 12.19
CA LEU A 63 -11.31 9.60 11.87
C LEU A 63 -12.79 10.01 11.99
N LEU A 64 -13.72 9.16 11.53
CA LEU A 64 -15.16 9.43 11.66
C LEU A 64 -15.62 9.56 13.11
N LEU A 65 -15.10 8.71 14.01
CA LEU A 65 -15.37 8.81 15.44
C LEU A 65 -14.84 10.11 16.03
N VAL A 66 -13.63 10.52 15.64
CA VAL A 66 -13.00 11.76 16.11
C VAL A 66 -13.75 13.00 15.59
N ILE A 67 -14.23 12.98 14.34
CA ILE A 67 -15.04 14.04 13.75
C ILE A 67 -16.34 14.26 14.56
N GLY A 68 -16.98 13.17 15.01
CA GLY A 68 -18.19 13.23 15.82
C GLY A 68 -18.01 13.95 17.17
N GLY A 69 -16.81 13.86 17.77
CA GLY A 69 -16.49 14.50 19.03
C GLY A 69 -15.82 15.87 18.93
N LEU A 70 -14.88 16.03 18.01
CA LEU A 70 -14.00 17.22 17.90
C LEU A 70 -14.34 18.13 16.71
N GLY A 71 -15.25 17.71 15.85
CA GLY A 71 -15.60 18.43 14.63
C GLY A 71 -14.57 18.24 13.50
N TRP A 72 -14.95 18.72 12.32
CA TRP A 72 -14.22 18.45 11.07
C TRP A 72 -12.80 19.02 11.06
N ASN A 73 -12.65 20.32 11.33
CA ASN A 73 -11.37 21.02 11.18
C ASN A 73 -10.28 20.47 12.11
N LEU A 74 -10.64 20.23 13.38
CA LEU A 74 -9.69 19.72 14.37
C LEU A 74 -9.28 18.27 14.05
N SER A 75 -10.23 17.44 13.62
CA SER A 75 -9.98 16.05 13.26
C SER A 75 -9.05 15.92 12.07
N ILE A 76 -9.24 16.72 11.02
CA ILE A 76 -8.34 16.76 9.86
C ILE A 76 -6.96 17.31 10.25
N GLY A 77 -6.90 18.33 11.12
CA GLY A 77 -5.64 18.85 11.65
C GLY A 77 -4.86 17.81 12.43
N LEU A 78 -5.52 17.01 13.28
CA LEU A 78 -4.90 15.91 14.01
C LEU A 78 -4.41 14.79 13.08
N LEU A 79 -5.17 14.46 12.04
CA LEU A 79 -4.74 13.48 11.03
C LEU A 79 -3.49 13.97 10.30
N ALA A 80 -3.46 15.24 9.88
CA ALA A 80 -2.30 15.84 9.23
C ALA A 80 -1.07 15.85 10.16
N LEU A 81 -1.26 16.20 11.43
CA LEU A 81 -0.19 16.16 12.44
C LEU A 81 0.33 14.73 12.63
N ALA A 82 -0.56 13.75 12.72
CA ALA A 82 -0.17 12.35 12.84
C ALA A 82 0.67 11.88 11.63
N LEU A 83 0.30 12.26 10.40
CA LEU A 83 1.07 11.97 9.20
C LEU A 83 2.47 12.59 9.25
N VAL A 84 2.57 13.86 9.69
CA VAL A 84 3.88 14.52 9.86
C VAL A 84 4.73 13.79 10.88
N VAL A 85 4.17 13.47 12.05
CA VAL A 85 4.89 12.74 13.12
C VAL A 85 5.34 11.36 12.64
N LEU A 86 4.50 10.62 11.93
CA LEU A 86 4.84 9.31 11.38
C LEU A 86 5.88 9.37 10.25
N THR A 87 6.04 10.53 9.60
CA THR A 87 7.09 10.74 8.59
C THR A 87 8.47 10.98 9.21
N LEU A 88 8.55 11.50 10.45
CA LEU A 88 9.82 11.81 11.10
C LEU A 88 10.80 10.64 11.21
N PRO A 89 10.38 9.41 11.63
CA PRO A 89 11.27 8.26 11.66
C PRO A 89 11.87 7.93 10.29
N ILE A 90 11.11 8.14 9.21
CA ILE A 90 11.58 7.89 7.83
C ILE A 90 12.67 8.89 7.45
N LEU A 91 12.47 10.18 7.76
CA LEU A 91 13.45 11.23 7.50
C LEU A 91 14.73 11.07 8.31
N LEU A 92 14.62 10.50 9.52
CA LEU A 92 15.77 10.27 10.40
C LEU A 92 16.45 8.91 10.15
N PHE A 93 15.90 8.09 9.25
CA PHE A 93 16.40 6.74 8.99
C PHE A 93 17.78 6.77 8.31
N PRO A 94 18.81 6.16 8.91
CA PRO A 94 20.18 6.24 8.40
C PRO A 94 20.42 5.23 7.27
N GLU A 95 19.69 5.36 6.16
CA GLU A 95 19.71 4.42 5.02
C GLU A 95 21.14 4.14 4.54
N LYS A 96 21.95 5.20 4.35
CA LYS A 96 23.32 5.10 3.85
C LYS A 96 24.25 4.24 4.71
N ARG A 97 23.97 4.13 6.02
CA ARG A 97 24.80 3.31 6.93
C ARG A 97 24.41 1.83 6.90
N LEU A 98 23.20 1.53 6.45
CA LEU A 98 22.63 0.19 6.48
C LEU A 98 22.69 -0.51 5.12
N LEU A 99 22.84 0.25 4.03
CA LEU A 99 23.01 -0.31 2.70
C LEU A 99 24.42 -0.91 2.53
N PRO A 100 24.54 -2.11 1.94
CA PRO A 100 25.84 -2.67 1.55
C PRO A 100 26.57 -1.73 0.59
N GLN A 101 27.88 -1.54 0.78
CA GLN A 101 28.72 -0.61 0.01
C GLN A 101 28.68 -0.81 -1.52
N HIS A 102 28.44 -2.05 -1.99
CA HIS A 102 28.31 -2.31 -3.43
C HIS A 102 27.03 -1.77 -4.06
N ILE A 103 26.03 -1.44 -3.25
CA ILE A 103 24.78 -0.81 -3.74
C ILE A 103 24.94 0.70 -3.82
N GLU A 104 25.76 1.28 -2.95
CA GLU A 104 26.04 2.71 -2.92
C GLU A 104 26.83 3.18 -4.17
N GLN A 105 27.58 2.25 -4.81
CA GLN A 105 28.35 2.53 -6.03
C GLN A 105 27.55 2.40 -7.33
N ALA A 106 26.28 2.01 -7.26
CA ALA A 106 25.43 1.99 -8.45
C ALA A 106 25.19 3.42 -8.93
N GLU A 107 25.72 3.76 -10.10
CA GLU A 107 25.47 5.05 -10.72
C GLU A 107 23.97 5.32 -10.82
N PRO A 108 23.52 6.58 -10.60
CA PRO A 108 22.11 6.93 -10.74
C PRO A 108 21.67 6.61 -12.17
N ALA A 109 20.73 5.69 -12.30
CA ALA A 109 20.24 5.24 -13.58
C ALA A 109 19.56 6.42 -14.30
N GLY A 110 20.19 6.94 -15.33
CA GLY A 110 19.56 7.90 -16.22
C GLY A 110 18.33 7.30 -16.91
N PRO A 111 17.40 8.13 -17.44
CA PRO A 111 16.16 7.65 -18.06
C PRO A 111 16.37 6.57 -19.13
N GLY A 112 17.44 6.66 -19.92
CA GLY A 112 17.78 5.67 -20.94
C GLY A 112 18.21 4.33 -20.36
N LEU A 113 18.89 4.31 -19.22
CA LEU A 113 19.31 3.10 -18.53
C LEU A 113 18.11 2.38 -17.89
N LEU A 114 17.19 3.14 -17.28
CA LEU A 114 15.92 2.60 -16.76
C LEU A 114 15.12 1.94 -17.88
N TRP A 115 14.99 2.61 -19.02
CA TRP A 115 14.26 2.03 -20.16
C TRP A 115 14.87 0.72 -20.65
N ARG A 116 16.18 0.64 -20.76
CA ARG A 116 16.88 -0.58 -21.13
C ARG A 116 16.66 -1.72 -20.11
N HIS A 117 16.64 -1.43 -18.82
CA HIS A 117 16.32 -2.40 -17.77
C HIS A 117 14.88 -2.92 -17.90
N TYR A 118 13.91 -2.03 -18.14
CA TYR A 118 12.52 -2.44 -18.38
C TYR A 118 12.38 -3.33 -19.62
N GLN A 119 13.03 -2.95 -20.73
CA GLN A 119 13.05 -3.79 -21.93
C GLN A 119 13.68 -5.17 -21.67
N GLY A 120 14.80 -5.21 -20.95
CA GLY A 120 15.45 -6.45 -20.57
C GLY A 120 14.59 -7.33 -19.67
N LEU A 121 13.83 -6.72 -18.75
CA LEU A 121 12.87 -7.43 -17.89
C LEU A 121 11.74 -8.06 -18.74
N LEU A 122 11.14 -7.27 -19.61
CA LEU A 122 10.03 -7.71 -20.48
C LEU A 122 10.47 -8.78 -21.50
N ALA A 123 11.74 -8.77 -21.88
CA ALA A 123 12.30 -9.76 -22.81
C ALA A 123 12.59 -11.13 -22.13
N GLN A 124 12.50 -11.23 -20.80
CA GLN A 124 12.69 -12.50 -20.11
C GLN A 124 11.58 -13.51 -20.48
N PRO A 125 11.94 -14.78 -20.72
CA PRO A 125 10.96 -15.80 -21.04
C PRO A 125 9.97 -15.99 -19.88
N GLY A 126 8.67 -15.95 -20.20
CA GLY A 126 7.60 -16.07 -19.19
C GLY A 126 7.19 -14.78 -18.49
N MET A 127 7.92 -13.67 -18.62
CA MET A 127 7.61 -12.40 -17.96
C MET A 127 6.25 -11.84 -18.40
N LEU A 128 5.93 -11.90 -19.68
CA LEU A 128 4.62 -11.43 -20.18
C LEU A 128 3.47 -12.28 -19.65
N ALA A 129 3.64 -13.60 -19.56
CA ALA A 129 2.65 -14.49 -18.98
C ALA A 129 2.46 -14.19 -17.49
N TRP A 130 3.54 -13.97 -16.75
CA TRP A 130 3.49 -13.58 -15.34
C TRP A 130 2.78 -12.24 -15.15
N LEU A 131 3.10 -11.23 -15.95
CA LEU A 131 2.42 -9.94 -15.93
C LEU A 131 0.93 -10.07 -16.23
N ALA A 132 0.57 -10.90 -17.22
CA ALA A 132 -0.84 -11.14 -17.55
C ALA A 132 -1.58 -11.75 -16.34
N VAL A 133 -1.00 -12.72 -15.66
CA VAL A 133 -1.58 -13.33 -14.44
C VAL A 133 -1.75 -12.28 -13.34
N VAL A 134 -0.72 -11.49 -13.06
CA VAL A 134 -0.78 -10.44 -12.02
C VAL A 134 -1.82 -9.38 -12.35
N LEU A 135 -1.87 -8.92 -13.61
CA LEU A 135 -2.86 -7.93 -14.05
C LEU A 135 -4.28 -8.48 -13.97
N THR A 136 -4.51 -9.71 -14.42
CA THR A 136 -5.84 -10.35 -14.36
C THR A 136 -6.30 -10.49 -12.92
N PHE A 137 -5.42 -10.95 -12.04
CA PHE A 137 -5.70 -11.07 -10.62
C PHE A 137 -6.03 -9.71 -9.99
N LYS A 138 -5.19 -8.69 -10.25
CA LYS A 138 -5.40 -7.33 -9.73
C LYS A 138 -6.65 -6.66 -10.28
N LEU A 139 -6.99 -6.85 -11.55
CA LEU A 139 -8.23 -6.35 -12.13
C LEU A 139 -9.45 -6.99 -11.47
N GLY A 140 -9.44 -8.31 -11.24
CA GLY A 140 -10.50 -9.01 -10.53
C GLY A 140 -10.72 -8.48 -9.12
N ASP A 141 -9.64 -8.30 -8.36
CA ASP A 141 -9.69 -7.72 -7.02
C ASP A 141 -10.18 -6.26 -7.03
N ALA A 142 -9.62 -5.43 -7.91
CA ALA A 142 -9.96 -4.00 -8.00
C ALA A 142 -11.41 -3.74 -8.44
N LEU A 143 -11.98 -4.61 -9.26
CA LEU A 143 -13.37 -4.50 -9.69
C LEU A 143 -14.35 -5.15 -8.68
N GLY A 144 -13.99 -6.28 -8.11
CA GLY A 144 -14.85 -7.05 -7.21
C GLY A 144 -14.94 -6.46 -5.81
N SER A 145 -13.81 -6.16 -5.19
CA SER A 145 -13.78 -5.74 -3.79
C SER A 145 -14.60 -4.48 -3.47
N PRO A 146 -14.59 -3.40 -4.30
CA PRO A 146 -15.40 -2.22 -4.04
C PRO A 146 -16.91 -2.46 -4.19
N MET A 147 -17.32 -3.47 -4.98
CA MET A 147 -18.74 -3.78 -5.23
C MET A 147 -19.40 -4.54 -4.09
N ILE A 148 -18.64 -5.18 -3.20
CA ILE A 148 -19.17 -5.99 -2.10
C ILE A 148 -20.04 -5.14 -1.16
N LYS A 149 -19.57 -3.97 -0.72
CA LYS A 149 -20.32 -3.12 0.20
C LYS A 149 -21.61 -2.56 -0.40
N PRO A 150 -21.62 -1.97 -1.60
CA PRO A 150 -22.86 -1.56 -2.26
C PRO A 150 -23.86 -2.72 -2.41
N MET A 151 -23.40 -3.88 -2.83
CA MET A 151 -24.26 -5.06 -2.96
C MET A 151 -24.92 -5.47 -1.63
N LEU A 152 -24.18 -5.41 -0.51
CA LEU A 152 -24.73 -5.73 0.80
C LEU A 152 -25.74 -4.68 1.27
N VAL A 153 -25.51 -3.40 0.97
CA VAL A 153 -26.49 -2.31 1.21
C VAL A 153 -27.79 -2.57 0.43
N ASP A 154 -27.67 -2.93 -0.84
CA ASP A 154 -28.84 -3.25 -1.67
C ASP A 154 -29.61 -4.48 -1.15
N GLN A 155 -28.94 -5.39 -0.43
CA GLN A 155 -29.55 -6.54 0.24
C GLN A 155 -30.14 -6.19 1.63
N GLY A 156 -30.11 -4.92 2.04
CA GLY A 156 -30.70 -4.44 3.28
C GLY A 156 -29.80 -4.55 4.51
N TRP A 157 -28.47 -4.74 4.34
CA TRP A 157 -27.53 -4.70 5.45
C TRP A 157 -27.43 -3.29 6.00
N ASP A 158 -27.49 -3.14 7.31
CA ASP A 158 -27.34 -1.86 7.98
C ASP A 158 -25.86 -1.43 8.09
N THR A 159 -25.64 -0.16 8.39
CA THR A 159 -24.31 0.42 8.53
C THR A 159 -23.49 -0.22 9.65
N SER A 160 -24.15 -0.68 10.72
CA SER A 160 -23.50 -1.36 11.86
C SER A 160 -22.94 -2.72 11.45
N ALA A 161 -23.75 -3.53 10.75
CA ALA A 161 -23.34 -4.82 10.23
C ALA A 161 -22.17 -4.71 9.22
N LEU A 162 -22.21 -3.70 8.35
CA LEU A 162 -21.10 -3.40 7.41
C LEU A 162 -19.83 -2.97 8.14
N GLY A 163 -19.97 -2.20 9.23
CA GLY A 163 -18.86 -1.82 10.10
C GLY A 163 -18.20 -3.04 10.75
N GLN A 164 -19.01 -3.93 11.34
CA GLN A 164 -18.53 -5.18 11.95
C GLN A 164 -17.85 -6.09 10.93
N LEU A 165 -18.45 -6.27 9.75
CA LEU A 165 -17.86 -7.05 8.66
C LEU A 165 -16.49 -6.49 8.25
N THR A 166 -16.38 -5.17 8.12
CA THR A 166 -15.13 -4.51 7.76
C THR A 166 -14.05 -4.70 8.83
N LEU A 167 -14.43 -4.61 10.11
CA LEU A 167 -13.51 -4.82 11.23
C LEU A 167 -13.00 -6.26 11.26
N ILE A 168 -13.92 -7.24 11.22
CA ILE A 168 -13.58 -8.68 11.25
C ILE A 168 -12.70 -9.03 10.04
N SER A 169 -13.06 -8.59 8.83
CA SER A 169 -12.28 -8.84 7.62
C SER A 169 -10.88 -8.22 7.69
N SER A 170 -10.76 -7.03 8.29
CA SER A 170 -9.45 -6.37 8.45
C SER A 170 -8.57 -7.11 9.45
N LEU A 171 -9.13 -7.54 10.60
CA LEU A 171 -8.41 -8.33 11.60
C LEU A 171 -7.98 -9.69 11.06
N ALA A 172 -8.89 -10.38 10.34
CA ALA A 172 -8.56 -11.64 9.68
C ALA A 172 -7.46 -11.46 8.62
N GLY A 173 -7.51 -10.35 7.85
CA GLY A 173 -6.48 -10.03 6.88
C GLY A 173 -5.11 -9.75 7.50
N ILE A 174 -5.05 -9.05 8.64
CA ILE A 174 -3.81 -8.84 9.41
C ILE A 174 -3.27 -10.18 9.91
N GLY A 175 -4.13 -10.99 10.53
CA GLY A 175 -3.78 -12.32 11.04
C GLY A 175 -3.26 -13.23 9.93
N GLY A 176 -3.95 -13.29 8.79
CA GLY A 176 -3.53 -14.06 7.63
C GLY A 176 -2.19 -13.62 7.04
N ALA A 177 -1.97 -12.32 6.94
CA ALA A 177 -0.69 -11.78 6.46
C ALA A 177 0.48 -12.14 7.40
N LEU A 178 0.29 -11.98 8.71
CA LEU A 178 1.31 -12.34 9.71
C LEU A 178 1.61 -13.84 9.72
N LEU A 179 0.57 -14.68 9.69
CA LEU A 179 0.73 -16.14 9.60
C LEU A 179 1.44 -16.56 8.32
N GLY A 180 1.06 -15.99 7.19
CA GLY A 180 1.72 -16.24 5.89
C GLY A 180 3.19 -15.84 5.91
N GLY A 181 3.52 -14.68 6.47
CA GLY A 181 4.91 -14.23 6.62
C GLY A 181 5.74 -15.11 7.56
N LEU A 182 5.16 -15.57 8.66
CA LEU A 182 5.82 -16.50 9.59
C LEU A 182 6.04 -17.88 8.97
N LEU A 183 5.04 -18.38 8.23
CA LEU A 183 5.15 -19.63 7.46
C LEU A 183 6.27 -19.53 6.43
N TYR A 184 6.30 -18.46 5.65
CA TYR A 184 7.37 -18.21 4.69
C TYR A 184 8.75 -18.17 5.35
N ALA A 185 8.87 -17.49 6.51
CA ALA A 185 10.13 -17.41 7.24
C ALA A 185 10.62 -18.78 7.77
N ARG A 186 9.68 -19.72 8.05
CA ARG A 186 10.00 -21.07 8.53
C ARG A 186 10.26 -22.08 7.42
N ILE A 187 9.44 -22.07 6.39
CA ILE A 187 9.45 -23.09 5.32
C ILE A 187 10.35 -22.65 4.16
N GLY A 188 10.56 -21.35 4.00
CA GLY A 188 11.21 -20.75 2.85
C GLY A 188 10.30 -20.71 1.61
N ALA A 189 10.80 -20.11 0.53
CA ALA A 189 10.16 -20.26 -0.77
C ALA A 189 10.26 -21.73 -1.21
N LEU A 190 9.13 -22.34 -1.52
CA LEU A 190 9.13 -23.66 -2.15
C LEU A 190 9.99 -23.57 -3.41
N ARG A 191 11.13 -24.26 -3.42
CA ARG A 191 12.04 -24.37 -4.56
C ARG A 191 11.43 -25.21 -5.65
#